data_40b18f292af2b2210e85de84fdb7a84e
#
_entry.id   40b18f292af2b2210e85de84fdb7a84e
#
_cell.length_a   1.000
_cell.length_b   1.000
_cell.length_c   1.000
_cell.angle_alpha   90.00
_cell.angle_beta   90.00
_cell.angle_gamma   90.00
#
_symmetry.space_group_name_H-M   'P 1'
#
loop_
_entity.id
_entity.type
_entity.pdbx_description
1 polymer ?
#
loop_
_entity_poly.entity_id
_entity_poly.type
_entity_poly.pdbx_seq_one_letter_code
_entity_poly.pdbx_strand_id
1 'polypeptide(L)'
;VDKQVELAIPELVSLSEQIRAVKQKVFENFHEVLAMKRDVMGLTKQTGQHSHTFTNTAGTMRLTLGSNTVDDYRDTAEDGIEMVKQYIASLGKDEETRALVDMVLRLLARDQTGRLKASRVLQLRKMAEQTGNEQFIEGVHIIEEAYQPTETKQYIRAEVKNGQGAWKAIPLSVTDN
;
A
#
# COMPACT_ATOMS: atom_id res chain seq x y z
N VAL A 1 -21.21 22.79 28.22
CA VAL A 1 -20.42 22.20 27.12
C VAL A 1 -18.98 22.01 27.58
N ASP A 2 -18.28 23.07 28.02
CA ASP A 2 -16.86 23.05 28.34
C ASP A 2 -16.46 22.00 29.41
N LYS A 3 -17.21 21.93 30.50
CA LYS A 3 -16.99 20.91 31.54
C LYS A 3 -17.09 19.48 31.04
N GLN A 4 -17.96 19.20 30.09
CA GLN A 4 -18.11 17.86 29.53
C GLN A 4 -16.93 17.51 28.60
N VAL A 5 -16.43 18.50 27.85
CA VAL A 5 -15.25 18.34 27.00
C VAL A 5 -14.00 18.11 27.87
N GLU A 6 -13.85 18.90 28.95
CA GLU A 6 -12.74 18.78 29.90
C GLU A 6 -12.70 17.42 30.62
N LEU A 7 -13.86 16.80 30.85
CA LEU A 7 -13.94 15.46 31.43
C LEU A 7 -13.69 14.35 30.42
N ALA A 8 -14.22 14.48 29.20
CA ALA A 8 -14.12 13.43 28.19
C ALA A 8 -12.73 13.31 27.56
N ILE A 9 -12.04 14.43 27.32
CA ILE A 9 -10.73 14.42 26.63
C ILE A 9 -9.68 13.61 27.38
N PRO A 10 -9.48 13.74 28.71
CA PRO A 10 -8.50 12.92 29.42
C PRO A 10 -8.78 11.42 29.37
N GLU A 11 -10.04 11.00 29.42
CA GLU A 11 -10.43 9.59 29.27
C GLU A 11 -10.10 9.06 27.88
N LEU A 12 -10.39 9.81 26.82
CA LEU A 12 -10.08 9.44 25.45
C LEU A 12 -8.56 9.40 25.20
N VAL A 13 -7.79 10.31 25.78
CA VAL A 13 -6.32 10.28 25.75
C VAL A 13 -5.79 9.01 26.38
N SER A 14 -6.27 8.69 27.61
CA SER A 14 -5.88 7.45 28.31
C SER A 14 -6.19 6.20 27.49
N LEU A 15 -7.39 6.12 26.89
CA LEU A 15 -7.77 5.02 26.03
C LEU A 15 -6.85 4.91 24.79
N SER A 16 -6.52 6.03 24.16
CA SER A 16 -5.60 6.09 23.03
C SER A 16 -4.21 5.56 23.38
N GLU A 17 -3.70 5.91 24.56
CA GLU A 17 -2.42 5.41 25.06
C GLU A 17 -2.45 3.90 25.33
N GLN A 18 -3.53 3.39 25.90
CA GLN A 18 -3.72 1.96 26.11
C GLN A 18 -3.76 1.19 24.79
N ILE A 19 -4.47 1.68 23.79
CA ILE A 19 -4.52 1.09 22.45
C ILE A 19 -3.10 1.04 21.84
N ARG A 20 -2.33 2.12 21.97
CA ARG A 20 -0.94 2.18 21.48
C ARG A 20 -0.04 1.16 22.18
N ALA A 21 -0.12 1.08 23.50
CA ALA A 21 0.68 0.14 24.29
C ALA A 21 0.36 -1.32 23.97
N VAL A 22 -0.93 -1.67 23.87
CA VAL A 22 -1.37 -3.02 23.49
C VAL A 22 -0.91 -3.36 22.09
N LYS A 23 -1.06 -2.44 21.14
CA LYS A 23 -0.59 -2.62 19.76
C LYS A 23 0.91 -2.92 19.72
N GLN A 24 1.72 -2.12 20.39
CA GLN A 24 3.18 -2.31 20.46
C GLN A 24 3.52 -3.69 21.04
N LYS A 25 2.94 -4.05 22.17
CA LYS A 25 3.15 -5.36 22.83
C LYS A 25 2.77 -6.52 21.91
N VAL A 26 1.68 -6.42 21.15
CA VAL A 26 1.30 -7.48 20.21
C VAL A 26 2.34 -7.62 19.10
N PHE A 27 2.81 -6.53 18.51
CA PHE A 27 3.86 -6.60 17.48
C PHE A 27 5.17 -7.15 18.03
N GLU A 28 5.58 -6.79 19.23
CA GLU A 28 6.77 -7.33 19.91
C GLU A 28 6.65 -8.84 20.12
N ASN A 29 5.53 -9.33 20.64
CA ASN A 29 5.28 -10.75 20.86
C ASN A 29 5.33 -11.59 19.58
N PHE A 30 4.98 -11.00 18.44
CA PHE A 30 4.99 -11.69 17.14
C PHE A 30 6.26 -11.43 16.31
N HIS A 31 7.19 -10.63 16.81
CA HIS A 31 8.38 -10.25 16.07
C HIS A 31 9.21 -11.47 15.61
N GLU A 32 9.48 -12.40 16.50
CA GLU A 32 10.24 -13.62 16.18
C GLU A 32 9.48 -14.52 15.21
N VAL A 33 8.17 -14.69 15.39
CA VAL A 33 7.32 -15.49 14.51
C VAL A 33 7.28 -14.91 13.10
N LEU A 34 7.23 -13.57 12.99
CA LEU A 34 7.26 -12.88 11.72
C LEU A 34 8.64 -13.00 11.04
N ALA A 35 9.72 -12.96 11.82
CA ALA A 35 11.08 -13.18 11.32
C ALA A 35 11.25 -14.60 10.78
N MET A 36 10.86 -15.62 11.56
CA MET A 36 10.91 -17.03 11.11
C MET A 36 10.08 -17.29 9.85
N LYS A 37 8.90 -16.66 9.72
CA LYS A 37 8.10 -16.80 8.50
C LYS A 37 8.79 -16.22 7.27
N ARG A 38 9.48 -15.10 7.40
CA ARG A 38 10.26 -14.51 6.30
C ARG A 38 11.39 -15.44 5.85
N ASP A 39 12.11 -16.05 6.79
CA ASP A 39 13.25 -16.92 6.50
C ASP A 39 12.81 -18.25 5.88
N VAL A 40 11.78 -18.89 6.44
CA VAL A 40 11.31 -20.22 6.00
C VAL A 40 10.61 -20.19 4.65
N MET A 41 9.86 -19.12 4.35
CA MET A 41 9.10 -19.03 3.09
C MET A 41 9.94 -18.51 1.92
N GLY A 42 11.23 -18.19 2.12
CA GLY A 42 12.10 -17.66 1.05
C GLY A 42 11.49 -16.43 0.37
N LEU A 43 10.63 -15.72 1.09
CA LEU A 43 9.96 -14.52 0.60
C LEU A 43 10.99 -13.40 0.50
N THR A 44 11.81 -13.52 -0.55
CA THR A 44 12.54 -12.39 -1.07
C THR A 44 11.57 -11.24 -1.32
N LYS A 45 12.08 -10.04 -1.22
CA LYS A 45 11.41 -8.73 -1.29
C LYS A 45 10.32 -8.51 -2.38
N GLN A 46 9.97 -9.54 -3.18
CA GLN A 46 9.09 -9.44 -4.33
C GLN A 46 7.62 -9.79 -4.07
N THR A 47 7.30 -10.44 -2.97
CA THR A 47 5.88 -10.70 -2.65
C THR A 47 5.38 -9.59 -1.74
N GLY A 48 4.61 -8.67 -2.30
CA GLY A 48 3.98 -7.55 -1.59
C GLY A 48 2.96 -7.97 -0.52
N GLN A 49 3.29 -8.99 0.28
CA GLN A 49 2.44 -9.42 1.40
C GLN A 49 2.73 -8.54 2.61
N HIS A 50 1.91 -7.52 2.79
CA HIS A 50 2.01 -6.55 3.88
C HIS A 50 1.17 -6.94 5.10
N SER A 51 0.61 -8.16 5.15
CA SER A 51 -0.17 -8.65 6.28
C SER A 51 0.02 -10.15 6.51
N HIS A 52 -0.02 -10.55 7.78
CA HIS A 52 0.09 -11.94 8.22
C HIS A 52 -1.08 -12.27 9.15
N THR A 53 -1.79 -13.35 8.85
CA THR A 53 -2.88 -13.84 9.70
C THR A 53 -2.44 -15.09 10.45
N PHE A 54 -2.66 -15.08 11.75
CA PHE A 54 -2.39 -16.16 12.69
C PHE A 54 -3.71 -16.64 13.29
N THR A 55 -3.93 -17.93 13.27
CA THR A 55 -5.12 -18.56 13.88
C THR A 55 -4.66 -19.48 14.99
N ASN A 56 -5.35 -19.49 16.14
CA ASN A 56 -5.05 -20.39 17.22
C ASN A 56 -5.34 -21.85 16.82
N THR A 57 -4.76 -22.82 17.53
CA THR A 57 -4.89 -24.25 17.22
C THR A 57 -6.35 -24.73 17.23
N ALA A 58 -7.18 -24.16 18.11
CA ALA A 58 -8.60 -24.49 18.16
C ALA A 58 -9.42 -23.89 17.00
N GLY A 59 -8.83 -23.02 16.17
CA GLY A 59 -9.51 -22.39 15.04
C GLY A 59 -10.61 -21.41 15.43
N THR A 60 -10.58 -20.87 16.65
CA THR A 60 -11.63 -20.01 17.22
C THR A 60 -11.25 -18.53 17.30
N MET A 61 -9.96 -18.22 17.25
CA MET A 61 -9.44 -16.86 17.32
C MET A 61 -8.42 -16.64 16.22
N ARG A 62 -8.44 -15.49 15.58
CA ARG A 62 -7.42 -15.11 14.62
C ARG A 62 -7.00 -13.65 14.78
N LEU A 63 -5.74 -13.42 14.50
CA LEU A 63 -5.10 -12.12 14.55
C LEU A 63 -4.43 -11.85 13.22
N THR A 64 -4.71 -10.71 12.61
CA THR A 64 -4.01 -10.23 11.42
C THR A 64 -3.15 -9.03 11.79
N LEU A 65 -1.85 -9.16 11.57
CA LEU A 65 -0.86 -8.09 11.71
C LEU A 65 -0.46 -7.63 10.32
N GLY A 66 -0.51 -6.35 10.06
CA GLY A 66 -0.17 -5.80 8.76
C GLY A 66 0.30 -4.36 8.81
N SER A 67 0.78 -3.89 7.67
CA SER A 67 1.12 -2.48 7.44
C SER A 67 0.40 -1.97 6.19
N ASN A 68 -0.06 -0.73 6.26
CA ASN A 68 -0.52 -0.01 5.09
C ASN A 68 0.70 0.42 4.28
N THR A 69 0.60 0.33 2.97
CA THR A 69 1.64 0.81 2.07
C THR A 69 1.12 1.94 1.19
N VAL A 70 2.05 2.77 0.75
CA VAL A 70 1.81 3.77 -0.29
C VAL A 70 2.76 3.51 -1.44
N ASP A 71 2.28 3.79 -2.65
CA ASP A 71 3.14 3.72 -3.83
C ASP A 71 4.29 4.70 -3.67
N ASP A 72 5.49 4.22 -3.87
CA ASP A 72 6.70 5.03 -3.87
C ASP A 72 7.70 4.46 -4.89
N TYR A 73 8.63 5.30 -5.34
CA TYR A 73 9.56 4.97 -6.40
C TYR A 73 10.93 5.55 -6.08
N ARG A 74 11.98 4.80 -6.42
CA ARG A 74 13.34 5.31 -6.38
C ARG A 74 13.56 6.42 -7.41
N ASP A 75 14.58 7.22 -7.22
CA ASP A 75 14.93 8.35 -8.11
C ASP A 75 15.12 7.93 -9.56
N THR A 76 15.53 6.69 -9.82
CA THR A 76 15.65 6.12 -11.16
C THR A 76 14.34 6.12 -11.96
N ALA A 77 13.17 6.25 -11.30
CA ALA A 77 11.90 6.42 -12.01
C ALA A 77 11.88 7.68 -12.90
N GLU A 78 12.61 8.73 -12.51
CA GLU A 78 12.67 9.98 -13.30
C GLU A 78 13.33 9.74 -14.66
N ASP A 79 14.34 8.85 -14.72
CA ASP A 79 15.00 8.50 -15.99
C ASP A 79 14.00 7.83 -16.95
N GLY A 80 13.19 6.90 -16.41
CA GLY A 80 12.13 6.25 -17.19
C GLY A 80 11.03 7.22 -17.64
N ILE A 81 10.62 8.15 -16.76
CA ILE A 81 9.65 9.20 -17.08
C ILE A 81 10.17 10.11 -18.18
N GLU A 82 11.43 10.51 -18.11
CA GLU A 82 12.06 11.36 -19.14
C GLU A 82 12.11 10.63 -20.48
N MET A 83 12.48 9.36 -20.49
CA MET A 83 12.50 8.54 -21.71
C MET A 83 11.11 8.43 -22.35
N VAL A 84 10.05 8.23 -21.55
CA VAL A 84 8.66 8.23 -22.05
C VAL A 84 8.28 9.60 -22.60
N LYS A 85 8.63 10.69 -21.91
CA LYS A 85 8.37 12.06 -22.39
C LYS A 85 9.08 12.37 -23.71
N GLN A 86 10.32 11.93 -23.89
CA GLN A 86 11.07 12.09 -25.14
C GLN A 86 10.37 11.34 -26.28
N TYR A 87 9.88 10.11 -26.01
CA TYR A 87 9.11 9.38 -27.00
C TYR A 87 7.86 10.14 -27.44
N ILE A 88 7.00 10.57 -26.50
CA ILE A 88 5.77 11.29 -26.86
C ILE A 88 6.05 12.64 -27.52
N ALA A 89 7.16 13.30 -27.21
CA ALA A 89 7.60 14.53 -27.85
C ALA A 89 8.03 14.33 -29.31
N SER A 90 8.46 13.11 -29.67
CA SER A 90 8.84 12.75 -31.04
C SER A 90 7.65 12.43 -31.94
N LEU A 91 6.45 12.25 -31.37
CA LEU A 91 5.25 11.90 -32.11
C LEU A 91 4.70 13.09 -32.92
N GLY A 92 3.94 12.78 -33.98
CA GLY A 92 3.30 13.79 -34.82
C GLY A 92 2.26 14.64 -34.07
N LYS A 93 1.65 15.58 -34.78
CA LYS A 93 0.65 16.51 -34.21
C LYS A 93 -0.77 16.24 -34.72
N ASP A 94 -1.00 15.08 -35.30
CA ASP A 94 -2.36 14.65 -35.69
C ASP A 94 -3.25 14.36 -34.48
N GLU A 95 -4.53 14.16 -34.70
CA GLU A 95 -5.53 14.06 -33.64
C GLU A 95 -5.36 12.75 -32.80
N GLU A 96 -5.03 11.63 -33.44
CA GLU A 96 -4.79 10.36 -32.76
C GLU A 96 -3.56 10.43 -31.84
N THR A 97 -2.50 11.01 -32.35
CA THR A 97 -1.26 11.22 -31.60
C THR A 97 -1.45 12.14 -30.40
N ARG A 98 -2.24 13.21 -30.54
CA ARG A 98 -2.56 14.08 -29.41
C ARG A 98 -3.31 13.35 -28.31
N ALA A 99 -4.27 12.51 -28.66
CA ALA A 99 -5.02 11.71 -27.67
C ALA A 99 -4.10 10.76 -26.91
N LEU A 100 -3.14 10.12 -27.59
CA LEU A 100 -2.13 9.28 -26.97
C LEU A 100 -1.23 10.09 -26.02
N VAL A 101 -0.71 11.21 -26.46
CA VAL A 101 0.14 12.12 -25.65
C VAL A 101 -0.60 12.53 -24.38
N ASP A 102 -1.83 13.02 -24.50
CA ASP A 102 -2.64 13.47 -23.37
C ASP A 102 -2.89 12.33 -22.37
N MET A 103 -3.16 11.11 -22.86
CA MET A 103 -3.36 9.97 -21.99
C MET A 103 -2.08 9.59 -21.25
N VAL A 104 -0.93 9.52 -21.94
CA VAL A 104 0.36 9.22 -21.30
C VAL A 104 0.69 10.26 -20.25
N LEU A 105 0.53 11.56 -20.53
CA LEU A 105 0.79 12.63 -19.56
C LEU A 105 -0.11 12.53 -18.33
N ARG A 106 -1.39 12.17 -18.49
CA ARG A 106 -2.29 11.94 -17.35
C ARG A 106 -1.85 10.75 -16.50
N LEU A 107 -1.36 9.69 -17.12
CA LEU A 107 -0.89 8.50 -16.40
C LEU A 107 0.42 8.77 -15.65
N LEU A 108 1.29 9.63 -16.20
CA LEU A 108 2.52 10.08 -15.54
C LEU A 108 2.27 11.16 -14.47
N ALA A 109 1.06 11.73 -14.40
CA ALA A 109 0.77 12.78 -13.44
C ALA A 109 0.86 12.25 -12.00
N ARG A 110 1.52 13.01 -11.14
CA ARG A 110 1.61 12.72 -9.71
C ARG A 110 0.28 13.07 -9.02
N ASP A 111 -0.01 12.36 -7.95
CA ASP A 111 -1.17 12.66 -7.11
C ASP A 111 -0.95 13.90 -6.23
N GLN A 112 -1.95 14.26 -5.42
CA GLN A 112 -1.88 15.40 -4.49
C GLN A 112 -0.75 15.28 -3.45
N THR A 113 -0.24 14.07 -3.22
CA THR A 113 0.90 13.81 -2.34
C THR A 113 2.24 13.79 -3.06
N GLY A 114 2.25 14.14 -4.36
CA GLY A 114 3.45 14.14 -5.21
C GLY A 114 3.92 12.75 -5.65
N ARG A 115 3.08 11.71 -5.52
CA ARG A 115 3.45 10.33 -5.84
C ARG A 115 2.85 9.85 -7.15
N LEU A 116 3.63 9.04 -7.86
CA LEU A 116 3.16 8.28 -9.01
C LEU A 116 2.35 7.07 -8.52
N LYS A 117 1.26 6.74 -9.20
CA LYS A 117 0.40 5.59 -8.85
C LYS A 117 0.79 4.34 -9.62
N ALA A 118 1.05 3.24 -8.92
CA ALA A 118 1.39 1.95 -9.52
C ALA A 118 0.32 1.47 -10.53
N SER A 119 -0.96 1.69 -10.23
CA SER A 119 -2.04 1.37 -11.16
C SER A 119 -1.99 2.13 -12.48
N ARG A 120 -1.49 3.37 -12.48
CA ARG A 120 -1.27 4.16 -13.69
C ARG A 120 -0.07 3.67 -14.49
N VAL A 121 1.00 3.27 -13.81
CA VAL A 121 2.18 2.67 -14.46
C VAL A 121 1.82 1.36 -15.15
N LEU A 122 0.97 0.52 -14.55
CA LEU A 122 0.45 -0.68 -15.21
C LEU A 122 -0.36 -0.37 -16.49
N GLN A 123 -1.09 0.75 -16.51
CA GLN A 123 -1.79 1.19 -17.71
C GLN A 123 -0.79 1.70 -18.76
N LEU A 124 0.26 2.43 -18.37
CA LEU A 124 1.34 2.84 -19.26
C LEU A 124 2.02 1.64 -19.91
N ARG A 125 2.28 0.56 -19.14
CA ARG A 125 2.87 -0.66 -19.68
C ARG A 125 2.00 -1.26 -20.78
N LYS A 126 0.69 -1.41 -20.56
CA LYS A 126 -0.24 -1.93 -21.57
C LYS A 126 -0.23 -1.07 -22.84
N MET A 127 -0.18 0.25 -22.69
CA MET A 127 -0.11 1.16 -23.82
C MET A 127 1.22 1.03 -24.57
N ALA A 128 2.34 0.94 -23.85
CA ALA A 128 3.66 0.75 -24.46
C ALA A 128 3.74 -0.56 -25.24
N GLU A 129 3.22 -1.66 -24.68
CA GLU A 129 3.12 -2.95 -25.35
C GLU A 129 2.26 -2.88 -26.63
N GLN A 130 1.13 -2.15 -26.59
CA GLN A 130 0.25 -1.95 -27.74
C GLN A 130 0.89 -1.12 -28.85
N THR A 131 1.67 -0.11 -28.50
CA THR A 131 2.38 0.72 -29.48
C THR A 131 3.57 -0.02 -30.10
N GLY A 132 4.16 -0.99 -29.38
CA GLY A 132 5.34 -1.73 -29.80
C GLY A 132 6.61 -0.86 -29.91
N ASN A 133 6.62 0.36 -29.40
CA ASN A 133 7.77 1.24 -29.46
C ASN A 133 8.77 0.90 -28.34
N GLU A 134 10.00 0.56 -28.71
CA GLU A 134 11.05 0.12 -27.79
C GLU A 134 11.41 1.17 -26.75
N GLN A 135 11.49 2.45 -27.11
CA GLN A 135 11.80 3.53 -26.18
C GLN A 135 10.70 3.72 -25.15
N PHE A 136 9.43 3.61 -25.54
CA PHE A 136 8.30 3.69 -24.64
C PHE A 136 8.27 2.49 -23.67
N ILE A 137 8.47 1.28 -24.19
CA ILE A 137 8.52 0.04 -23.40
C ILE A 137 9.66 0.12 -22.37
N GLU A 138 10.86 0.51 -22.80
CA GLU A 138 12.03 0.62 -21.92
C GLU A 138 11.83 1.68 -20.84
N GLY A 139 11.31 2.87 -21.20
CA GLY A 139 11.01 3.91 -20.22
C GLY A 139 10.03 3.46 -19.15
N VAL A 140 8.97 2.74 -19.52
CA VAL A 140 8.01 2.19 -18.56
C VAL A 140 8.64 1.08 -17.70
N HIS A 141 9.49 0.23 -18.29
CA HIS A 141 10.20 -0.82 -17.57
C HIS A 141 11.11 -0.23 -16.47
N ILE A 142 11.86 0.85 -16.76
CA ILE A 142 12.67 1.56 -15.77
C ILE A 142 11.80 2.09 -14.62
N ILE A 143 10.61 2.64 -14.93
CA ILE A 143 9.68 3.10 -13.90
C ILE A 143 9.20 1.92 -13.03
N GLU A 144 8.86 0.79 -13.63
CA GLU A 144 8.41 -0.40 -12.89
C GLU A 144 9.52 -0.96 -11.97
N GLU A 145 10.75 -1.03 -12.45
CA GLU A 145 11.90 -1.49 -11.65
C GLU A 145 12.22 -0.53 -10.49
N ALA A 146 11.91 0.75 -10.63
CA ALA A 146 12.06 1.75 -9.58
C ALA A 146 10.99 1.63 -8.47
N TYR A 147 9.92 0.85 -8.66
CA TYR A 147 8.85 0.71 -7.68
C TYR A 147 9.35 0.17 -6.35
N GLN A 148 9.16 0.94 -5.31
CA GLN A 148 9.58 0.62 -3.95
C GLN A 148 8.52 1.10 -2.94
N PRO A 149 7.44 0.32 -2.74
CA PRO A 149 6.36 0.73 -1.85
C PRO A 149 6.88 0.97 -0.43
N THR A 150 6.45 2.07 0.16
CA THR A 150 6.82 2.47 1.51
C THR A 150 5.73 2.08 2.50
N GLU A 151 6.10 1.33 3.54
CA GLU A 151 5.20 1.03 4.65
C GLU A 151 4.91 2.28 5.47
N THR A 152 3.63 2.46 5.85
CA THR A 152 3.21 3.64 6.62
C THR A 152 2.74 3.24 8.01
N LYS A 153 1.48 2.87 8.16
CA LYS A 153 0.88 2.57 9.46
C LYS A 153 0.69 1.08 9.64
N GLN A 154 1.21 0.54 10.74
CA GLN A 154 0.88 -0.81 11.17
C GLN A 154 -0.55 -0.86 11.74
N TYR A 155 -1.24 -1.94 11.46
CA TYR A 155 -2.57 -2.21 11.98
C TYR A 155 -2.69 -3.63 12.53
N ILE A 156 -3.68 -3.81 13.40
CA ILE A 156 -4.09 -5.11 13.94
C ILE A 156 -5.56 -5.30 13.62
N ARG A 157 -5.93 -6.51 13.19
CA ARG A 157 -7.32 -6.98 13.17
C ARG A 157 -7.40 -8.22 14.03
N ALA A 158 -8.35 -8.25 14.95
CA ALA A 158 -8.62 -9.38 15.81
C ALA A 158 -10.05 -9.87 15.58
N GLU A 159 -10.24 -11.17 15.51
CA GLU A 159 -11.53 -11.77 15.26
C GLU A 159 -11.69 -13.03 16.12
N VAL A 160 -12.92 -13.29 16.57
CA VAL A 160 -13.30 -14.48 17.30
C VAL A 160 -14.48 -15.15 16.60
N LYS A 161 -14.57 -16.47 16.68
CA LYS A 161 -15.76 -17.17 16.21
C LYS A 161 -16.92 -17.00 17.21
N ASN A 162 -18.09 -16.70 16.69
CA ASN A 162 -19.32 -16.72 17.47
C ASN A 162 -19.83 -18.19 17.67
N GLY A 163 -20.90 -18.36 18.44
CA GLY A 163 -21.52 -19.69 18.69
C GLY A 163 -22.04 -20.42 17.44
N GLN A 164 -22.14 -19.72 16.31
CA GLN A 164 -22.54 -20.27 15.00
C GLN A 164 -21.34 -20.57 14.09
N GLY A 165 -20.11 -20.38 14.57
CA GLY A 165 -18.89 -20.62 13.81
C GLY A 165 -18.50 -19.51 12.83
N ALA A 166 -19.22 -18.40 12.79
CA ALA A 166 -18.86 -17.24 11.96
C ALA A 166 -17.84 -16.35 12.66
N TRP A 167 -16.91 -15.79 11.88
CA TRP A 167 -15.92 -14.83 12.37
C TRP A 167 -16.58 -13.49 12.69
N LYS A 168 -16.34 -12.99 13.91
CA LYS A 168 -16.78 -11.69 14.37
C LYS A 168 -15.54 -10.84 14.70
N ALA A 169 -15.43 -9.69 14.08
CA ALA A 169 -14.35 -8.73 14.37
C ALA A 169 -14.50 -8.18 15.80
N ILE A 170 -13.37 -7.98 16.47
CA ILE A 170 -13.27 -7.19 17.69
C ILE A 170 -13.04 -5.73 17.26
N PRO A 171 -13.99 -4.82 17.54
CA PRO A 171 -13.83 -3.41 17.16
C PRO A 171 -12.68 -2.80 17.98
N LEU A 172 -11.75 -2.17 17.28
CA LEU A 172 -10.61 -1.46 17.88
C LEU A 172 -10.64 0.04 17.55
N SER A 173 -11.72 0.51 16.95
CA SER A 173 -11.97 1.89 16.58
C SER A 173 -13.24 2.41 17.27
N VAL A 174 -13.24 3.65 17.67
CA VAL A 174 -14.42 4.30 18.29
C VAL A 174 -15.59 4.46 17.30
N THR A 175 -15.30 4.38 15.99
CA THR A 175 -16.31 4.47 14.92
C THR A 175 -16.98 3.14 14.60
N ASP A 176 -16.45 2.01 15.10
CA ASP A 176 -16.89 0.66 14.73
C ASP A 176 -17.77 0.00 15.82
N ASN A 177 -18.15 0.76 16.86
CA ASN A 177 -19.00 0.29 17.99
C ASN A 177 -20.41 0.82 17.90
#